data_96d42fdce20a01ab7f73415c98cd613f
#
_entry.id   96d42fdce20a01ab7f73415c98cd613f
#
_cell.length_a   1.000
_cell.length_b   1.000
_cell.length_c   1.000
_cell.angle_alpha   90.00
_cell.angle_beta   90.00
_cell.angle_gamma   90.00
#
_symmetry.space_group_name_H-M   'P 1'
#
loop_
_entity.id
_entity.type
_entity.pdbx_description
1 polymer ?
#
loop_
_entity_poly.entity_id
_entity_poly.type
_entity_poly.pdbx_seq_one_letter_code
_entity_poly.pdbx_strand_id
1 'polypeptide(L)'
;MYLFHNLKSRLDLCDEDKRVFDSYTGPVREVKKGSHLAREGEVLECLHLIEKGWACRYKMLRNGREPITSLLLPGDISDNGQGLYNRLDYSIKAITPLRFTTIDSESAERLFERPRILRLFKASGHISHSVAMNWIVNISARNAEGRIANLLCECYARSHAAGMTYQGRYFFPLTQSEISDVVGLSSVHVSRSLNKIKRKGLIESCDHRQIRINNWRGLAALGDFRAENLALPA
;
A
#
# COMPACT_ATOMS: atom_id res chain seq x y z
N MET A 1 -9.99 -10.32 -7.37
CA MET A 1 -9.62 -8.89 -7.32
C MET A 1 -9.77 -8.38 -5.90
N TYR A 2 -8.64 -8.07 -5.22
CA TYR A 2 -8.59 -7.81 -3.77
C TYR A 2 -9.30 -6.51 -3.37
N LEU A 3 -9.13 -5.40 -4.12
CA LEU A 3 -9.82 -4.14 -3.82
C LEU A 3 -11.33 -4.31 -3.76
N PHE A 4 -11.89 -4.95 -4.79
CA PHE A 4 -13.33 -5.18 -4.88
C PHE A 4 -13.80 -6.09 -3.75
N HIS A 5 -13.04 -7.14 -3.44
CA HIS A 5 -13.36 -8.06 -2.35
C HIS A 5 -13.34 -7.34 -0.99
N ASN A 6 -12.31 -6.55 -0.71
CA ASN A 6 -12.14 -5.85 0.56
C ASN A 6 -13.20 -4.78 0.84
N LEU A 7 -13.72 -4.15 -0.21
CA LEU A 7 -14.69 -3.06 -0.07
C LEU A 7 -16.14 -3.49 -0.41
N LYS A 8 -16.34 -4.71 -0.93
CA LYS A 8 -17.66 -5.21 -1.36
C LYS A 8 -18.70 -5.09 -0.25
N SER A 9 -18.41 -5.60 0.94
CA SER A 9 -19.35 -5.62 2.07
C SER A 9 -19.68 -4.24 2.63
N ARG A 10 -18.73 -3.30 2.54
CA ARG A 10 -18.90 -1.93 3.05
C ARG A 10 -19.65 -1.01 2.09
N LEU A 11 -19.54 -1.25 0.79
CA LEU A 11 -20.05 -0.38 -0.26
C LEU A 11 -21.28 -0.93 -0.95
N ASP A 12 -21.83 -2.04 -0.44
CA ASP A 12 -23.00 -2.72 -1.03
C ASP A 12 -22.79 -3.03 -2.53
N LEU A 13 -21.58 -3.49 -2.88
CA LEU A 13 -21.22 -3.87 -4.24
C LEU A 13 -21.77 -5.26 -4.56
N CYS A 14 -22.46 -5.37 -5.68
CA CYS A 14 -23.03 -6.63 -6.16
C CYS A 14 -22.12 -7.31 -7.21
N ASP A 15 -22.51 -8.53 -7.59
CA ASP A 15 -21.76 -9.28 -8.61
C ASP A 15 -21.87 -8.66 -10.01
N GLU A 16 -22.92 -7.86 -10.27
CA GLU A 16 -23.03 -7.05 -11.47
C GLU A 16 -21.99 -5.94 -11.51
N ASP A 17 -21.82 -5.21 -10.41
CA ASP A 17 -20.77 -4.17 -10.30
C ASP A 17 -19.38 -4.76 -10.57
N LYS A 18 -19.13 -5.98 -10.07
CA LYS A 18 -17.87 -6.69 -10.34
C LYS A 18 -17.73 -7.03 -11.82
N ARG A 19 -18.76 -7.61 -12.45
CA ARG A 19 -18.71 -7.96 -13.88
C ARG A 19 -18.45 -6.73 -14.75
N VAL A 20 -19.10 -5.62 -14.45
CA VAL A 20 -18.88 -4.36 -15.15
C VAL A 20 -17.46 -3.86 -14.94
N PHE A 21 -16.98 -3.86 -13.72
CA PHE A 21 -15.60 -3.46 -13.43
C PHE A 21 -14.58 -4.33 -14.17
N ASP A 22 -14.77 -5.66 -14.15
CA ASP A 22 -13.90 -6.61 -14.83
C ASP A 22 -13.93 -6.43 -16.36
N SER A 23 -15.06 -6.00 -16.95
CA SER A 23 -15.19 -5.76 -18.39
C SER A 23 -14.40 -4.53 -18.89
N TYR A 24 -14.11 -3.57 -18.00
CA TYR A 24 -13.30 -2.38 -18.29
C TYR A 24 -11.84 -2.52 -17.80
N THR A 25 -11.48 -3.70 -17.32
CA THR A 25 -10.12 -3.97 -16.84
C THR A 25 -9.35 -4.68 -17.95
N GLY A 26 -8.20 -4.13 -18.32
CA GLY A 26 -7.32 -4.67 -19.36
C GLY A 26 -6.63 -5.97 -18.93
N PRO A 27 -5.83 -6.57 -19.81
CA PRO A 27 -5.13 -7.83 -19.53
C PRO A 27 -4.12 -7.66 -18.40
N VAL A 28 -3.84 -8.77 -17.74
CA VAL A 28 -2.79 -8.86 -16.72
C VAL A 28 -1.43 -8.59 -17.35
N ARG A 29 -0.66 -7.72 -16.72
CA ARG A 29 0.71 -7.38 -17.08
C ARG A 29 1.66 -7.72 -15.93
N GLU A 30 2.91 -8.02 -16.28
CA GLU A 30 3.97 -8.29 -15.31
C GLU A 30 5.18 -7.42 -15.59
N VAL A 31 5.81 -6.92 -14.51
CA VAL A 31 7.05 -6.16 -14.58
C VAL A 31 8.03 -6.62 -13.51
N LYS A 32 9.32 -6.42 -13.77
CA LYS A 32 10.39 -6.77 -12.83
C LYS A 32 10.46 -5.74 -11.69
N LYS A 33 11.08 -6.13 -10.56
CA LYS A 33 11.47 -5.20 -9.50
C LYS A 33 12.25 -4.02 -10.09
N GLY A 34 11.94 -2.80 -9.63
CA GLY A 34 12.58 -1.56 -10.08
C GLY A 34 11.97 -0.93 -11.33
N SER A 35 11.06 -1.64 -12.03
CA SER A 35 10.34 -1.05 -13.18
C SER A 35 9.45 0.10 -12.73
N HIS A 36 9.43 1.19 -13.52
CA HIS A 36 8.51 2.30 -13.32
C HIS A 36 7.20 2.03 -14.02
N LEU A 37 6.10 2.33 -13.32
CA LEU A 37 4.75 2.34 -13.90
C LEU A 37 4.36 3.75 -14.35
N ALA A 38 4.88 4.77 -13.68
CA ALA A 38 4.70 6.17 -14.06
C ALA A 38 5.81 7.03 -13.42
N ARG A 39 6.07 8.21 -13.97
CA ARG A 39 7.06 9.16 -13.47
C ARG A 39 6.40 10.49 -13.09
N GLU A 40 7.00 11.18 -12.13
CA GLU A 40 6.62 12.55 -11.77
C GLU A 40 6.64 13.44 -13.02
N GLY A 41 5.61 14.27 -13.18
CA GLY A 41 5.42 15.14 -14.35
C GLY A 41 4.66 14.52 -15.52
N GLU A 42 4.47 13.20 -15.55
CA GLU A 42 3.64 12.52 -16.56
C GLU A 42 2.15 12.62 -16.21
N VAL A 43 1.30 12.56 -17.23
CA VAL A 43 -0.13 12.28 -17.09
C VAL A 43 -0.28 10.78 -17.23
N LEU A 44 -1.09 10.14 -16.39
CA LEU A 44 -1.31 8.70 -16.47
C LEU A 44 -2.11 8.34 -17.71
N GLU A 45 -1.61 7.40 -18.50
CA GLU A 45 -2.40 6.78 -19.58
C GLU A 45 -3.43 5.79 -19.05
N CYS A 46 -3.16 5.19 -17.89
CA CYS A 46 -4.05 4.22 -17.27
C CYS A 46 -3.80 4.12 -15.75
N LEU A 47 -4.83 3.71 -15.03
CA LEU A 47 -4.71 3.29 -13.64
C LEU A 47 -4.17 1.86 -13.57
N HIS A 48 -3.37 1.55 -12.55
CA HIS A 48 -2.84 0.20 -12.33
C HIS A 48 -3.50 -0.39 -11.08
N LEU A 49 -4.16 -1.53 -11.23
CA LEU A 49 -4.71 -2.30 -10.12
C LEU A 49 -3.72 -3.40 -9.75
N ILE A 50 -3.14 -3.33 -8.57
CA ILE A 50 -2.12 -4.28 -8.11
C ILE A 50 -2.78 -5.61 -7.73
N GLU A 51 -2.36 -6.70 -8.39
CA GLU A 51 -2.83 -8.05 -8.10
C GLU A 51 -1.85 -8.85 -7.23
N LYS A 52 -0.55 -8.73 -7.51
CA LYS A 52 0.49 -9.45 -6.78
C LYS A 52 1.77 -8.62 -6.75
N GLY A 53 2.52 -8.76 -5.67
CA GLY A 53 3.72 -7.96 -5.46
C GLY A 53 3.41 -6.61 -4.81
N TRP A 54 4.45 -5.82 -4.62
CA TRP A 54 4.35 -4.49 -3.99
C TRP A 54 4.97 -3.44 -4.89
N ALA A 55 4.39 -2.25 -4.90
CA ALA A 55 4.94 -1.05 -5.52
C ALA A 55 4.97 0.09 -4.49
N CYS A 56 5.58 1.20 -4.85
CA CYS A 56 5.57 2.41 -4.03
C CYS A 56 5.37 3.66 -4.89
N ARG A 57 4.82 4.69 -4.26
CA ARG A 57 4.95 6.07 -4.74
C ARG A 57 6.15 6.69 -4.03
N TYR A 58 6.94 7.44 -4.77
CA TYR A 58 8.12 8.13 -4.24
C TYR A 58 8.33 9.47 -4.92
N LYS A 59 9.09 10.35 -4.28
CA LYS A 59 9.55 11.60 -4.89
C LYS A 59 11.06 11.55 -5.08
N MET A 60 11.54 12.12 -6.17
CA MET A 60 12.97 12.30 -6.40
C MET A 60 13.41 13.62 -5.80
N LEU A 61 14.31 13.61 -4.84
CA LEU A 61 14.92 14.81 -4.28
C LEU A 61 16.14 15.23 -5.11
N ARG A 62 16.51 16.51 -5.05
CA ARG A 62 17.67 17.06 -5.76
C ARG A 62 19.00 16.36 -5.41
N ASN A 63 19.10 15.77 -4.25
CA ASN A 63 20.29 15.01 -3.79
C ASN A 63 20.26 13.52 -4.21
N GLY A 64 19.34 13.13 -5.07
CA GLY A 64 19.18 11.76 -5.57
C GLY A 64 18.48 10.78 -4.62
N ARG A 65 18.04 11.21 -3.43
CA ARG A 65 17.23 10.35 -2.55
C ARG A 65 15.81 10.20 -3.08
N GLU A 66 15.24 9.02 -2.84
CA GLU A 66 13.89 8.65 -3.26
C GLU A 66 13.00 8.31 -2.05
N PRO A 67 12.63 9.29 -1.19
CA PRO A 67 11.74 9.02 -0.08
C PRO A 67 10.43 8.42 -0.58
N ILE A 68 10.05 7.30 0.04
CA ILE A 68 8.80 6.60 -0.26
C ILE A 68 7.66 7.33 0.47
N THR A 69 6.66 7.75 -0.28
CA THR A 69 5.52 8.49 0.24
C THR A 69 4.26 7.61 0.42
N SER A 70 4.21 6.45 -0.22
CA SER A 70 3.13 5.47 -0.07
C SER A 70 3.57 4.09 -0.54
N LEU A 71 3.04 3.05 0.10
CA LEU A 71 3.17 1.67 -0.35
C LEU A 71 1.87 1.24 -1.04
N LEU A 72 2.02 0.55 -2.17
CA LEU A 72 0.94 -0.05 -2.92
C LEU A 72 1.02 -1.57 -2.78
N LEU A 73 0.01 -2.14 -2.15
CA LEU A 73 -0.13 -3.58 -1.88
C LEU A 73 -1.17 -4.19 -2.83
N PRO A 74 -1.26 -5.52 -2.93
CA PRO A 74 -2.34 -6.16 -3.69
C PRO A 74 -3.72 -5.67 -3.23
N GLY A 75 -4.52 -5.24 -4.20
CA GLY A 75 -5.81 -4.61 -3.99
C GLY A 75 -5.79 -3.09 -4.06
N ASP A 76 -4.63 -2.45 -4.05
CA ASP A 76 -4.53 -1.00 -4.22
C ASP A 76 -4.58 -0.61 -5.71
N ILE A 77 -5.04 0.61 -5.94
CA ILE A 77 -4.97 1.29 -7.25
C ILE A 77 -3.82 2.29 -7.22
N SER A 78 -3.09 2.38 -8.32
CA SER A 78 -1.93 3.27 -8.44
C SER A 78 -2.25 4.75 -8.23
N ASP A 79 -3.47 5.16 -8.56
CA ASP A 79 -3.98 6.52 -8.40
C ASP A 79 -5.51 6.50 -8.26
N ASN A 80 -6.10 7.58 -7.77
CA ASN A 80 -7.56 7.70 -7.59
C ASN A 80 -8.28 8.26 -8.83
N GLY A 81 -7.61 8.32 -9.97
CA GLY A 81 -8.10 8.88 -11.21
C GLY A 81 -7.65 10.33 -11.46
N GLN A 82 -7.10 11.03 -10.47
CA GLN A 82 -6.63 12.41 -10.68
C GLN A 82 -5.43 12.49 -11.62
N GLY A 83 -4.54 11.52 -11.61
CA GLY A 83 -3.39 11.42 -12.51
C GLY A 83 -3.76 11.22 -13.97
N LEU A 84 -5.01 10.84 -14.28
CA LEU A 84 -5.52 10.76 -15.66
C LEU A 84 -5.77 12.15 -16.27
N TYR A 85 -5.97 13.16 -15.43
CA TYR A 85 -6.30 14.53 -15.86
C TYR A 85 -5.20 15.53 -15.52
N ASN A 86 -4.31 15.21 -14.59
CA ASN A 86 -3.27 16.08 -14.09
C ASN A 86 -1.90 15.40 -14.16
N ARG A 87 -0.84 16.21 -14.22
CA ARG A 87 0.51 15.68 -14.09
C ARG A 87 0.72 15.12 -12.68
N LEU A 88 1.29 13.92 -12.60
CA LEU A 88 1.67 13.32 -11.35
C LEU A 88 2.71 14.17 -10.61
N ASP A 89 2.52 14.32 -9.31
CA ASP A 89 3.49 14.94 -8.41
C ASP A 89 4.37 13.90 -7.68
N TYR A 90 4.34 12.64 -8.12
CA TYR A 90 5.14 11.51 -7.64
C TYR A 90 5.43 10.52 -8.77
N SER A 91 6.43 9.68 -8.55
CA SER A 91 6.71 8.52 -9.41
C SER A 91 6.20 7.23 -8.77
N ILE A 92 5.91 6.22 -9.59
CA ILE A 92 5.46 4.88 -9.16
C ILE A 92 6.46 3.84 -9.65
N LYS A 93 7.00 3.01 -8.75
CA LYS A 93 7.90 1.90 -9.10
C LYS A 93 7.56 0.60 -8.38
N ALA A 94 7.88 -0.51 -9.01
CA ALA A 94 7.74 -1.85 -8.46
C ALA A 94 8.84 -2.14 -7.42
N ILE A 95 8.46 -2.48 -6.18
CA ILE A 95 9.37 -2.92 -5.10
C ILE A 95 9.73 -4.40 -5.25
N THR A 96 8.81 -5.19 -5.79
CA THR A 96 8.99 -6.62 -6.09
C THR A 96 8.64 -6.87 -7.56
N PRO A 97 8.87 -8.07 -8.11
CA PRO A 97 8.14 -8.45 -9.31
C PRO A 97 6.65 -8.19 -9.08
N LEU A 98 6.03 -7.48 -10.02
CA LEU A 98 4.68 -6.95 -9.86
C LEU A 98 3.79 -7.51 -10.96
N ARG A 99 2.59 -7.93 -10.57
CA ARG A 99 1.51 -8.31 -11.46
C ARG A 99 0.32 -7.37 -11.23
N PHE A 100 -0.21 -6.81 -12.30
CA PHE A 100 -1.27 -5.81 -12.24
C PHE A 100 -2.12 -5.85 -13.53
N THR A 101 -3.33 -5.30 -13.44
CA THR A 101 -4.17 -4.96 -14.57
C THR A 101 -4.26 -3.46 -14.74
N THR A 102 -4.71 -3.00 -15.90
CA THR A 102 -4.82 -1.57 -16.22
C THR A 102 -6.26 -1.20 -16.51
N ILE A 103 -6.62 0.05 -16.19
CA ILE A 103 -7.88 0.68 -16.57
C ILE A 103 -7.47 1.97 -17.29
N ASP A 104 -7.68 2.06 -18.60
CA ASP A 104 -7.40 3.27 -19.37
C ASP A 104 -8.33 4.44 -19.01
N SER A 105 -8.03 5.64 -19.48
CA SER A 105 -8.79 6.85 -19.14
C SER A 105 -10.26 6.76 -19.57
N GLU A 106 -10.53 6.26 -20.77
CA GLU A 106 -11.91 6.12 -21.28
C GLU A 106 -12.71 5.11 -20.45
N SER A 107 -12.11 3.96 -20.16
CA SER A 107 -12.70 2.94 -19.28
C SER A 107 -12.95 3.47 -17.87
N ALA A 108 -12.00 4.26 -17.32
CA ALA A 108 -12.16 4.88 -16.01
C ALA A 108 -13.33 5.87 -15.97
N GLU A 109 -13.48 6.72 -17.00
CA GLU A 109 -14.61 7.64 -17.12
C GLU A 109 -15.94 6.89 -17.10
N ARG A 110 -16.09 5.84 -17.91
CA ARG A 110 -17.30 5.01 -17.96
C ARG A 110 -17.59 4.33 -16.62
N LEU A 111 -16.54 3.89 -15.92
CA LEU A 111 -16.67 3.32 -14.57
C LEU A 111 -17.12 4.38 -13.54
N PHE A 112 -16.64 5.64 -13.68
CA PHE A 112 -17.01 6.73 -12.77
C PHE A 112 -18.46 7.20 -12.96
N GLU A 113 -19.09 6.96 -14.10
CA GLU A 113 -20.52 7.19 -14.31
C GLU A 113 -21.41 6.29 -13.43
N ARG A 114 -20.85 5.17 -12.92
CA ARG A 114 -21.57 4.25 -12.03
C ARG A 114 -21.38 4.62 -10.56
N PRO A 115 -22.45 5.05 -9.86
CA PRO A 115 -22.32 5.59 -8.50
C PRO A 115 -21.69 4.64 -7.49
N ARG A 116 -21.93 3.32 -7.62
CA ARG A 116 -21.35 2.32 -6.70
C ARG A 116 -19.85 2.12 -6.95
N ILE A 117 -19.44 2.10 -8.23
CA ILE A 117 -18.04 1.98 -8.60
C ILE A 117 -17.29 3.27 -8.26
N LEU A 118 -17.88 4.44 -8.52
CA LEU A 118 -17.29 5.72 -8.11
C LEU A 118 -17.06 5.77 -6.58
N ARG A 119 -17.99 5.23 -5.78
CA ARG A 119 -17.80 5.10 -4.33
C ARG A 119 -16.62 4.20 -3.97
N LEU A 120 -16.35 3.15 -4.74
CA LEU A 120 -15.18 2.28 -4.56
C LEU A 120 -13.88 3.09 -4.71
N PHE A 121 -13.75 3.89 -5.77
CA PHE A 121 -12.58 4.76 -5.98
C PHE A 121 -12.45 5.83 -4.88
N LYS A 122 -13.55 6.47 -4.51
CA LYS A 122 -13.56 7.46 -3.39
C LYS A 122 -13.14 6.83 -2.06
N ALA A 123 -13.62 5.62 -1.76
CA ALA A 123 -13.23 4.89 -0.55
C ALA A 123 -11.74 4.52 -0.57
N SER A 124 -11.21 4.05 -1.70
CA SER A 124 -9.78 3.80 -1.87
C SER A 124 -8.94 5.07 -1.67
N GLY A 125 -9.40 6.20 -2.22
CA GLY A 125 -8.78 7.51 -2.01
C GLY A 125 -8.77 7.94 -0.55
N HIS A 126 -9.87 7.72 0.15
CA HIS A 126 -9.96 8.02 1.59
C HIS A 126 -8.99 7.17 2.41
N ILE A 127 -8.89 5.86 2.12
CA ILE A 127 -7.90 4.99 2.76
C ILE A 127 -6.47 5.49 2.50
N SER A 128 -6.15 5.80 1.26
CA SER A 128 -4.83 6.33 0.88
C SER A 128 -4.50 7.63 1.62
N HIS A 129 -5.47 8.53 1.76
CA HIS A 129 -5.33 9.77 2.53
C HIS A 129 -5.10 9.49 4.02
N SER A 130 -5.89 8.59 4.62
CA SER A 130 -5.75 8.22 6.04
C SER A 130 -4.39 7.59 6.33
N VAL A 131 -3.88 6.75 5.43
CA VAL A 131 -2.51 6.20 5.51
C VAL A 131 -1.47 7.32 5.46
N ALA A 132 -1.60 8.27 4.53
CA ALA A 132 -0.67 9.40 4.42
C ALA A 132 -0.67 10.27 5.68
N MET A 133 -1.84 10.57 6.26
CA MET A 133 -1.95 11.29 7.53
C MET A 133 -1.28 10.52 8.67
N ASN A 134 -1.49 9.20 8.76
CA ASN A 134 -0.82 8.38 9.75
C ASN A 134 0.71 8.40 9.58
N TRP A 135 1.23 8.42 8.34
CA TRP A 135 2.67 8.52 8.08
C TRP A 135 3.26 9.86 8.52
N ILE A 136 2.54 10.97 8.33
CA ILE A 136 2.95 12.29 8.84
C ILE A 136 3.09 12.24 10.37
N VAL A 137 2.08 11.73 11.07
CA VAL A 137 2.14 11.54 12.52
C VAL A 137 3.25 10.56 12.92
N ASN A 138 3.41 9.49 12.16
CA ASN A 138 4.45 8.49 12.41
C ASN A 138 5.86 9.12 12.41
N ILE A 139 6.16 9.94 11.40
CA ILE A 139 7.47 10.59 11.25
C ILE A 139 7.65 11.72 12.27
N SER A 140 6.61 12.48 12.59
CA SER A 140 6.71 13.68 13.43
C SER A 140 6.71 13.37 14.93
N ALA A 141 5.94 12.37 15.38
CA ALA A 141 5.66 12.18 16.80
C ALA A 141 6.23 10.91 17.42
N ARG A 142 6.48 9.84 16.63
CA ARG A 142 6.92 8.56 17.19
C ARG A 142 8.45 8.42 17.22
N ASN A 143 8.96 7.69 18.21
CA ASN A 143 10.37 7.31 18.25
C ASN A 143 10.67 6.19 17.22
N ALA A 144 11.94 5.84 17.03
CA ALA A 144 12.38 4.90 15.98
C ALA A 144 11.70 3.52 16.07
N GLU A 145 11.53 2.95 17.27
CA GLU A 145 10.84 1.67 17.45
C GLU A 145 9.35 1.80 17.14
N GLY A 146 8.72 2.87 17.59
CA GLY A 146 7.30 3.17 17.33
C GLY A 146 7.02 3.35 15.85
N ARG A 147 7.90 4.06 15.10
CA ARG A 147 7.75 4.25 13.65
C ARG A 147 7.74 2.91 12.90
N ILE A 148 8.67 2.02 13.25
CA ILE A 148 8.77 0.71 12.60
C ILE A 148 7.62 -0.19 13.03
N ALA A 149 7.26 -0.20 14.30
CA ALA A 149 6.12 -0.99 14.80
C ALA A 149 4.81 -0.57 14.12
N ASN A 150 4.58 0.76 13.96
CA ASN A 150 3.42 1.29 13.26
C ASN A 150 3.38 0.86 11.78
N LEU A 151 4.50 0.97 11.05
CA LEU A 151 4.61 0.50 9.66
C LEU A 151 4.31 -0.99 9.54
N LEU A 152 4.86 -1.83 10.45
CA LEU A 152 4.62 -3.27 10.45
C LEU A 152 3.14 -3.59 10.70
N CYS A 153 2.50 -2.89 11.64
CA CYS A 153 1.07 -3.03 11.91
C CYS A 153 0.21 -2.63 10.71
N GLU A 154 0.52 -1.50 10.07
CA GLU A 154 -0.19 -1.03 8.88
C GLU A 154 -0.12 -2.06 7.76
N CYS A 155 1.09 -2.50 7.40
CA CYS A 155 1.29 -3.47 6.33
C CYS A 155 0.60 -4.80 6.64
N TYR A 156 0.63 -5.25 7.90
CA TYR A 156 -0.09 -6.44 8.33
C TYR A 156 -1.60 -6.27 8.20
N ALA A 157 -2.16 -5.19 8.73
CA ALA A 157 -3.60 -4.93 8.70
C ALA A 157 -4.14 -4.86 7.26
N ARG A 158 -3.41 -4.18 6.36
CA ARG A 158 -3.76 -4.09 4.93
C ARG A 158 -3.65 -5.47 4.25
N SER A 159 -2.60 -6.23 4.53
CA SER A 159 -2.44 -7.60 4.01
C SER A 159 -3.52 -8.54 4.56
N HIS A 160 -3.92 -8.37 5.81
CA HIS A 160 -4.98 -9.16 6.44
C HIS A 160 -6.34 -8.85 5.79
N ALA A 161 -6.67 -7.59 5.63
CA ALA A 161 -7.88 -7.17 4.91
C ALA A 161 -7.93 -7.70 3.47
N ALA A 162 -6.77 -7.88 2.82
CA ALA A 162 -6.65 -8.49 1.50
C ALA A 162 -6.64 -10.03 1.52
N GLY A 163 -6.81 -10.69 2.68
CA GLY A 163 -6.78 -12.15 2.79
C GLY A 163 -5.40 -12.77 2.56
N MET A 164 -4.32 -12.00 2.71
CA MET A 164 -2.94 -12.41 2.42
C MET A 164 -2.12 -12.71 3.66
N THR A 165 -2.74 -13.00 4.77
CA THR A 165 -2.07 -13.40 6.01
C THR A 165 -2.42 -14.84 6.36
N TYR A 166 -1.47 -15.54 6.98
CA TYR A 166 -1.68 -16.88 7.49
C TYR A 166 -0.96 -17.07 8.82
N GLN A 167 -1.68 -17.45 9.87
CA GLN A 167 -1.14 -17.68 11.22
C GLN A 167 -0.23 -16.54 11.71
N GLY A 168 -0.66 -15.28 11.55
CA GLY A 168 0.10 -14.10 11.93
C GLY A 168 1.26 -13.74 11.01
N ARG A 169 1.47 -14.51 9.92
CA ARG A 169 2.52 -14.25 8.92
C ARG A 169 1.97 -13.45 7.76
N TYR A 170 2.81 -12.58 7.22
CA TYR A 170 2.53 -11.84 6.00
C TYR A 170 3.82 -11.55 5.24
N PHE A 171 3.70 -11.31 3.93
CA PHE A 171 4.81 -10.93 3.08
C PHE A 171 5.20 -9.48 3.36
N PHE A 172 6.47 -9.25 3.71
CA PHE A 172 7.02 -7.91 3.97
C PHE A 172 8.35 -7.76 3.23
N PRO A 173 8.32 -7.35 1.96
CA PRO A 173 9.48 -7.43 1.07
C PRO A 173 10.47 -6.27 1.22
N LEU A 174 10.20 -5.26 2.05
CA LEU A 174 11.03 -4.07 2.17
C LEU A 174 12.42 -4.41 2.69
N THR A 175 13.43 -3.90 2.03
CA THR A 175 14.80 -3.89 2.52
C THR A 175 14.95 -2.84 3.63
N GLN A 176 16.04 -2.91 4.40
CA GLN A 176 16.31 -1.90 5.45
C GLN A 176 16.45 -0.49 4.87
N SER A 177 16.96 -0.36 3.64
CA SER A 177 17.03 0.93 2.93
C SER A 177 15.62 1.43 2.58
N GLU A 178 14.78 0.58 1.99
CA GLU A 178 13.39 0.94 1.66
C GLU A 178 12.60 1.29 2.94
N ILE A 179 12.80 0.57 4.05
CA ILE A 179 12.21 0.95 5.35
C ILE A 179 12.72 2.33 5.79
N SER A 180 14.02 2.61 5.64
CA SER A 180 14.61 3.92 5.96
C SER A 180 13.91 5.06 5.22
N ASP A 181 13.64 4.85 3.92
CA ASP A 181 12.99 5.82 3.05
C ASP A 181 11.50 6.03 3.41
N VAL A 182 10.85 5.00 3.97
CA VAL A 182 9.46 5.09 4.48
C VAL A 182 9.40 5.83 5.82
N VAL A 183 10.24 5.44 6.79
CA VAL A 183 10.09 5.90 8.19
C VAL A 183 10.97 7.10 8.55
N GLY A 184 11.78 7.60 7.60
CA GLY A 184 12.66 8.75 7.82
C GLY A 184 13.77 8.49 8.85
N LEU A 185 14.33 7.28 8.87
CA LEU A 185 15.44 6.88 9.75
C LEU A 185 16.67 6.49 8.92
N SER A 186 17.83 6.41 9.54
CA SER A 186 18.99 5.76 8.90
C SER A 186 18.86 4.24 8.94
N SER A 187 19.49 3.53 7.99
CA SER A 187 19.48 2.05 7.95
C SER A 187 20.01 1.41 9.23
N VAL A 188 20.98 2.08 9.89
CA VAL A 188 21.51 1.64 11.21
C VAL A 188 20.43 1.70 12.29
N HIS A 189 19.65 2.80 12.33
CA HIS A 189 18.53 2.92 13.26
C HIS A 189 17.42 1.92 12.96
N VAL A 190 17.10 1.69 11.68
CA VAL A 190 16.15 0.66 11.25
C VAL A 190 16.59 -0.71 11.77
N SER A 191 17.85 -1.12 11.50
CA SER A 191 18.37 -2.41 11.94
C SER A 191 18.30 -2.58 13.45
N ARG A 192 18.77 -1.58 14.20
CA ARG A 192 18.73 -1.62 15.69
C ARG A 192 17.32 -1.72 16.23
N SER A 193 16.39 -0.97 15.70
CA SER A 193 14.99 -0.97 16.15
C SER A 193 14.27 -2.26 15.80
N LEU A 194 14.46 -2.83 14.59
CA LEU A 194 13.94 -4.14 14.23
C LEU A 194 14.44 -5.22 15.17
N ASN A 195 15.74 -5.22 15.50
CA ASN A 195 16.32 -6.19 16.44
C ASN A 195 15.78 -6.03 17.87
N LYS A 196 15.47 -4.80 18.31
CA LYS A 196 14.83 -4.56 19.60
C LYS A 196 13.39 -5.11 19.63
N ILE A 197 12.61 -4.86 18.55
CA ILE A 197 11.23 -5.36 18.43
C ILE A 197 11.22 -6.90 18.43
N LYS A 198 12.20 -7.55 17.73
CA LYS A 198 12.37 -9.01 17.75
C LYS A 198 12.73 -9.53 19.15
N ARG A 199 13.70 -8.89 19.83
CA ARG A 199 14.10 -9.29 21.20
C ARG A 199 12.97 -9.15 22.22
N LYS A 200 12.02 -8.22 22.01
CA LYS A 200 10.80 -8.11 22.81
C LYS A 200 9.77 -9.22 22.49
N GLY A 201 10.08 -10.14 21.57
CA GLY A 201 9.17 -11.22 21.17
C GLY A 201 7.93 -10.76 20.40
N LEU A 202 7.90 -9.51 19.91
CA LEU A 202 6.73 -8.97 19.24
C LEU A 202 6.59 -9.47 17.81
N ILE A 203 7.73 -9.68 17.13
CA ILE A 203 7.80 -10.19 15.77
C ILE A 203 8.90 -11.20 15.60
N GLU A 204 8.79 -12.01 14.56
CA GLU A 204 9.79 -12.96 14.08
C GLU A 204 9.99 -12.79 12.56
N SER A 205 11.25 -12.87 12.10
CA SER A 205 11.52 -12.97 10.67
C SER A 205 11.42 -14.42 10.25
N CYS A 206 10.63 -14.67 9.22
CA CYS A 206 10.48 -15.99 8.62
C CYS A 206 11.17 -16.02 7.23
N ASP A 207 11.29 -17.22 6.66
CA ASP A 207 11.79 -17.39 5.30
C ASP A 207 10.95 -16.61 4.26
N HIS A 208 11.50 -16.43 3.06
CA HIS A 208 10.82 -15.82 1.92
C HIS A 208 10.31 -14.39 2.16
N ARG A 209 11.06 -13.58 2.92
CA ARG A 209 10.69 -12.18 3.25
C ARG A 209 9.33 -12.08 3.95
N GLN A 210 9.05 -13.01 4.82
CA GLN A 210 7.88 -12.96 5.68
C GLN A 210 8.23 -12.45 7.07
N ILE A 211 7.28 -11.77 7.68
CA ILE A 211 7.29 -11.43 9.11
C ILE A 211 6.09 -12.10 9.74
N ARG A 212 6.33 -12.72 10.90
CA ARG A 212 5.28 -13.21 11.80
C ARG A 212 5.11 -12.22 12.94
N ILE A 213 3.88 -11.82 13.19
CA ILE A 213 3.53 -11.05 14.39
C ILE A 213 3.16 -12.05 15.49
N ASN A 214 3.99 -12.13 16.53
CA ASN A 214 3.78 -13.02 17.66
C ASN A 214 2.88 -12.40 18.72
N ASN A 215 2.93 -11.07 18.89
CA ASN A 215 2.12 -10.32 19.83
C ASN A 215 1.57 -9.06 19.20
N TRP A 216 0.36 -9.16 18.61
CA TRP A 216 -0.31 -8.03 17.96
C TRP A 216 -0.55 -6.87 18.91
N ARG A 217 -1.11 -7.14 20.11
CA ARG A 217 -1.43 -6.08 21.10
C ARG A 217 -0.18 -5.32 21.53
N GLY A 218 0.92 -6.04 21.80
CA GLY A 218 2.20 -5.42 22.16
C GLY A 218 2.80 -4.61 21.03
N LEU A 219 2.73 -5.10 19.78
CA LEU A 219 3.25 -4.38 18.60
C LEU A 219 2.41 -3.14 18.30
N ALA A 220 1.08 -3.24 18.35
CA ALA A 220 0.16 -2.13 18.13
C ALA A 220 0.33 -1.04 19.21
N ALA A 221 0.49 -1.43 20.48
CA ALA A 221 0.77 -0.49 21.56
C ALA A 221 2.12 0.23 21.37
N LEU A 222 3.18 -0.50 20.97
CA LEU A 222 4.49 0.08 20.69
C LEU A 222 4.43 1.09 19.53
N GLY A 223 3.65 0.79 18.49
CA GLY A 223 3.48 1.62 17.31
C GLY A 223 2.39 2.69 17.44
N ASP A 224 1.67 2.73 18.57
CA ASP A 224 0.44 3.54 18.71
C ASP A 224 -0.46 3.37 17.48
N PHE A 225 -0.69 2.12 17.09
CA PHE A 225 -1.44 1.77 15.89
C PHE A 225 -2.89 1.45 16.22
N ARG A 226 -3.80 2.03 15.44
CA ARG A 226 -5.25 1.77 15.51
C ARG A 226 -5.76 1.45 14.11
N ALA A 227 -6.28 0.25 13.91
CA ALA A 227 -6.77 -0.20 12.61
C ALA A 227 -7.93 0.67 12.08
N GLU A 228 -8.76 1.20 12.99
CA GLU A 228 -9.88 2.08 12.68
C GLU A 228 -9.43 3.34 11.92
N ASN A 229 -8.21 3.83 12.20
CA ASN A 229 -7.63 5.00 11.55
C ASN A 229 -7.33 4.76 10.05
N LEU A 230 -7.28 3.52 9.60
CA LEU A 230 -7.06 3.17 8.19
C LEU A 230 -8.37 2.94 7.43
N ALA A 231 -9.52 3.13 8.07
CA ALA A 231 -10.83 2.80 7.50
C ALA A 231 -10.90 1.36 6.92
N LEU A 232 -10.06 0.45 7.44
CA LEU A 232 -10.07 -0.96 7.08
C LEU A 232 -11.25 -1.68 7.72
N PRO A 233 -11.76 -2.80 7.15
CA PRO A 233 -12.72 -3.66 7.80
C PRO A 233 -12.16 -4.16 9.15
N ALA A 234 -13.02 -4.18 10.17
CA ALA A 234 -12.72 -4.79 11.47
C ALA A 234 -12.62 -6.31 11.32
#